data_be91135c0df18cd04328226aba5242cb
#
_entry.id   be91135c0df18cd04328226aba5242cb
#
_cell.length_a   1.000
_cell.length_b   1.000
_cell.length_c   1.000
_cell.angle_alpha   90.00
_cell.angle_beta   90.00
_cell.angle_gamma   90.00
#
_symmetry.space_group_name_H-M   'P 1'
#
loop_
_entity.id
_entity.type
_entity.pdbx_description
1 polymer ?
#
loop_
_entity_poly.entity_id
_entity_poly.type
_entity_poly.pdbx_seq_one_letter_code
_entity_poly.pdbx_strand_id
1 'polypeptide(L)'
;MIELDGLKKYFPITKGLIKRKTTYVKAVDDITLKIHEGEIVGLVGESGSGKTTLARVILRLTKKTGGKIIVDGVDLDKARKEDMHKMRSEVAVVFQDPASNLNPRQTVEGSIMRPMIIHGVPKEEARKKAREVLEMVKMDMRYLDSYPHQLSGGQLQRIAIARALALNPKIMILDEPTSALDVSVQAQILNLLLDLQE
;
A
#
# COMPACT_ATOMS: atom_id res chain seq x y z
N MET A 1 14.68 -3.67 -2.92
CA MET A 1 14.77 -4.99 -2.23
C MET A 1 14.15 -4.91 -0.84
N ILE A 2 13.40 -5.95 -0.40
CA ILE A 2 12.89 -6.07 0.99
C ILE A 2 13.48 -7.33 1.62
N GLU A 3 13.97 -7.22 2.86
CA GLU A 3 14.39 -8.37 3.66
C GLU A 3 13.69 -8.35 5.02
N LEU A 4 13.11 -9.48 5.37
CA LEU A 4 12.49 -9.75 6.67
C LEU A 4 13.30 -10.85 7.35
N ASP A 5 13.67 -10.68 8.61
CA ASP A 5 14.45 -11.65 9.38
C ASP A 5 13.75 -11.89 10.72
N GLY A 6 13.18 -13.09 10.88
CA GLY A 6 12.47 -13.51 12.08
C GLY A 6 11.36 -12.57 12.50
N LEU A 7 10.62 -11.96 11.54
CA LEU A 7 9.65 -10.92 11.81
C LEU A 7 8.46 -11.44 12.62
N LYS A 8 8.10 -10.71 13.69
CA LYS A 8 7.01 -11.08 14.61
C LYS A 8 6.09 -9.90 14.87
N LYS A 9 4.78 -10.20 14.88
CA LYS A 9 3.76 -9.27 15.37
C LYS A 9 2.73 -10.01 16.19
N TYR A 10 2.70 -9.72 17.48
CA TYR A 10 1.78 -10.28 18.45
C TYR A 10 0.90 -9.17 19.02
N PHE A 11 -0.41 -9.43 19.08
CA PHE A 11 -1.38 -8.52 19.68
C PHE A 11 -1.78 -9.06 21.06
N PRO A 12 -1.62 -8.27 22.15
CA PRO A 12 -2.05 -8.67 23.47
C PRO A 12 -3.58 -8.67 23.54
N ILE A 13 -4.15 -9.74 24.10
CA ILE A 13 -5.56 -9.83 24.48
C ILE A 13 -5.61 -10.01 26.00
N THR A 14 -6.19 -9.04 26.71
CA THR A 14 -6.38 -9.12 28.15
C THR A 14 -7.79 -9.60 28.44
N LYS A 15 -7.94 -10.75 29.12
CA LYS A 15 -9.21 -11.30 29.59
C LYS A 15 -9.31 -11.20 31.10
N GLY A 16 -10.52 -10.85 31.58
CA GLY A 16 -10.88 -10.80 33.00
C GLY A 16 -10.84 -9.39 33.62
N LEU A 17 -11.87 -9.07 34.42
CA LEU A 17 -12.00 -7.77 35.14
C LEU A 17 -11.16 -7.75 36.43
N ILE A 18 -11.05 -8.89 37.15
CA ILE A 18 -10.40 -8.97 38.45
C ILE A 18 -9.02 -9.64 38.35
N LYS A 19 -8.92 -10.76 37.61
CA LYS A 19 -7.64 -11.41 37.31
C LYS A 19 -7.32 -11.23 35.84
N ARG A 20 -6.49 -10.22 35.51
CA ARG A 20 -6.04 -9.92 34.16
C ARG A 20 -5.05 -11.00 33.69
N LYS A 21 -5.49 -11.88 32.79
CA LYS A 21 -4.62 -12.82 32.07
C LYS A 21 -4.38 -12.27 30.67
N THR A 22 -3.14 -11.93 30.35
CA THR A 22 -2.75 -11.50 29.01
C THR A 22 -2.36 -12.72 28.19
N THR A 23 -3.05 -12.93 27.06
CA THR A 23 -2.72 -13.87 26.01
C THR A 23 -2.34 -13.10 24.75
N TYR A 24 -1.68 -13.74 23.78
CA TYR A 24 -1.24 -13.08 22.57
C TYR A 24 -1.82 -13.77 21.34
N VAL A 25 -2.35 -12.97 20.40
CA VAL A 25 -2.62 -13.42 19.04
C VAL A 25 -1.36 -13.18 18.22
N LYS A 26 -0.78 -14.27 17.72
CA LYS A 26 0.40 -14.25 16.86
C LYS A 26 -0.04 -14.04 15.42
N ALA A 27 -0.22 -12.78 15.01
CA ALA A 27 -0.67 -12.45 13.67
C ALA A 27 0.45 -12.58 12.61
N VAL A 28 1.70 -12.38 13.00
CA VAL A 28 2.91 -12.68 12.22
C VAL A 28 3.85 -13.38 13.16
N ASP A 29 4.29 -14.59 12.83
CA ASP A 29 5.13 -15.41 13.71
C ASP A 29 6.33 -15.97 12.93
N ASP A 30 7.51 -15.38 13.18
CA ASP A 30 8.81 -15.84 12.69
C ASP A 30 8.95 -15.84 11.15
N ILE A 31 8.50 -14.79 10.47
CA ILE A 31 8.58 -14.69 9.02
C ILE A 31 9.98 -14.21 8.60
N THR A 32 10.66 -15.04 7.81
CA THR A 32 11.90 -14.71 7.13
C THR A 32 11.66 -14.79 5.63
N LEU A 33 11.87 -13.68 4.93
CA LEU A 33 11.58 -13.53 3.50
C LEU A 33 12.51 -12.49 2.88
N LYS A 34 12.95 -12.75 1.66
CA LYS A 34 13.72 -11.80 0.86
C LYS A 34 13.02 -11.62 -0.48
N ILE A 35 12.77 -10.38 -0.87
CA ILE A 35 12.16 -9.99 -2.13
C ILE A 35 13.18 -9.17 -2.91
N HIS A 36 13.54 -9.64 -4.10
CA HIS A 36 14.52 -8.98 -4.96
C HIS A 36 13.87 -7.90 -5.85
N GLU A 37 14.70 -7.11 -6.46
CA GLU A 37 14.27 -6.14 -7.48
C GLU A 37 13.73 -6.88 -8.71
N GLY A 38 12.63 -6.37 -9.29
CA GLY A 38 11.95 -6.99 -10.41
C GLY A 38 11.11 -8.23 -10.06
N GLU A 39 11.06 -8.65 -8.78
CA GLU A 39 10.34 -9.84 -8.35
C GLU A 39 8.89 -9.52 -7.96
N ILE A 40 7.94 -10.36 -8.42
CA ILE A 40 6.57 -10.38 -7.94
C ILE A 40 6.42 -11.54 -6.97
N VAL A 41 6.06 -11.23 -5.72
CA VAL A 41 5.82 -12.23 -4.68
C VAL A 41 4.34 -12.26 -4.32
N GLY A 42 3.69 -13.41 -4.52
CA GLY A 42 2.32 -13.66 -4.10
C GLY A 42 2.24 -14.22 -2.68
N LEU A 43 1.60 -13.50 -1.75
CA LEU A 43 1.32 -13.98 -0.41
C LEU A 43 -0.08 -14.57 -0.34
N VAL A 44 -0.19 -15.89 -0.20
CA VAL A 44 -1.45 -16.62 -0.20
C VAL A 44 -1.74 -17.18 1.19
N GLY A 45 -3.00 -17.20 1.59
CA GLY A 45 -3.46 -17.75 2.86
C GLY A 45 -4.92 -17.38 3.14
N GLU A 46 -5.54 -18.07 4.08
CA GLU A 46 -6.93 -17.83 4.48
C GLU A 46 -7.17 -16.43 5.03
N SER A 47 -8.45 -16.01 5.10
CA SER A 47 -8.81 -14.76 5.77
C SER A 47 -8.38 -14.84 7.25
N GLY A 48 -7.77 -13.76 7.75
CA GLY A 48 -7.25 -13.71 9.13
C GLY A 48 -5.88 -14.37 9.32
N SER A 49 -5.23 -14.94 8.30
CA SER A 49 -3.88 -15.54 8.41
C SER A 49 -2.76 -14.52 8.68
N GLY A 50 -3.04 -13.21 8.67
CA GLY A 50 -2.06 -12.17 8.99
C GLY A 50 -1.47 -11.42 7.79
N LYS A 51 -1.92 -11.67 6.54
CA LYS A 51 -1.41 -11.01 5.31
C LYS A 51 -1.40 -9.48 5.41
N THR A 52 -2.56 -8.88 5.70
CA THR A 52 -2.69 -7.43 5.91
C THR A 52 -1.84 -6.94 7.09
N THR A 53 -1.70 -7.74 8.14
CA THR A 53 -0.84 -7.39 9.29
C THR A 53 0.62 -7.33 8.86
N LEU A 54 1.08 -8.30 8.08
CA LEU A 54 2.45 -8.32 7.54
C LEU A 54 2.71 -7.07 6.70
N ALA A 55 1.83 -6.74 5.75
CA ALA A 55 1.93 -5.54 4.94
C ALA A 55 2.02 -4.26 5.81
N ARG A 56 1.13 -4.12 6.81
CA ARG A 56 1.13 -2.97 7.73
C ARG A 56 2.39 -2.88 8.59
N VAL A 57 2.99 -4.00 8.94
CA VAL A 57 4.24 -4.03 9.71
C VAL A 57 5.42 -3.62 8.83
N ILE A 58 5.52 -4.11 7.58
CA ILE A 58 6.54 -3.70 6.61
C ILE A 58 6.48 -2.20 6.36
N LEU A 59 5.27 -1.64 6.19
CA LEU A 59 5.03 -0.20 5.99
C LEU A 59 5.22 0.64 7.27
N ARG A 60 5.55 0.02 8.41
CA ARG A 60 5.61 0.68 9.74
C ARG A 60 4.31 1.41 10.14
N LEU A 61 3.18 1.03 9.60
CA LEU A 61 1.86 1.46 10.07
C LEU A 61 1.48 0.77 11.39
N THR A 62 2.07 -0.39 11.65
CA THR A 62 1.94 -1.14 12.89
C THR A 62 3.32 -1.53 13.40
N LYS A 63 3.60 -1.29 14.69
CA LYS A 63 4.87 -1.67 15.31
C LYS A 63 5.01 -3.19 15.36
N LYS A 64 6.14 -3.72 14.91
CA LYS A 64 6.51 -5.14 15.08
C LYS A 64 6.74 -5.49 16.56
N THR A 65 6.68 -6.76 16.90
CA THR A 65 7.02 -7.28 18.24
C THR A 65 8.46 -7.80 18.29
N GLY A 66 8.99 -8.28 17.17
CA GLY A 66 10.36 -8.79 17.07
C GLY A 66 10.81 -8.94 15.63
N GLY A 67 12.06 -9.37 15.42
CA GLY A 67 12.67 -9.54 14.11
C GLY A 67 13.18 -8.22 13.50
N LYS A 68 13.60 -8.25 12.24
CA LYS A 68 14.12 -7.08 11.51
C LYS A 68 13.39 -6.86 10.19
N ILE A 69 13.37 -5.61 9.73
CA ILE A 69 12.88 -5.22 8.42
C ILE A 69 13.95 -4.34 7.79
N ILE A 70 14.44 -4.74 6.63
CA ILE A 70 15.41 -3.98 5.85
C ILE A 70 14.76 -3.66 4.50
N VAL A 71 14.77 -2.39 4.11
CA VAL A 71 14.27 -1.92 2.81
C VAL A 71 15.40 -1.16 2.14
N ASP A 72 15.77 -1.58 0.93
CA ASP A 72 16.90 -1.03 0.18
C ASP A 72 18.19 -0.89 1.00
N GLY A 73 18.50 -1.92 1.82
CA GLY A 73 19.69 -1.94 2.69
C GLY A 73 19.56 -1.11 3.97
N VAL A 74 18.44 -0.41 4.17
CA VAL A 74 18.19 0.39 5.38
C VAL A 74 17.43 -0.43 6.41
N ASP A 75 18.04 -0.70 7.56
CA ASP A 75 17.36 -1.29 8.72
C ASP A 75 16.36 -0.26 9.29
N LEU A 76 15.07 -0.59 9.20
CA LEU A 76 14.00 0.35 9.58
C LEU A 76 13.99 0.67 11.10
N ASP A 77 14.61 -0.14 11.95
CA ASP A 77 14.72 0.16 13.38
C ASP A 77 15.74 1.26 13.66
N LYS A 78 16.75 1.39 12.79
CA LYS A 78 17.81 2.39 12.88
C LYS A 78 17.58 3.60 11.97
N ALA A 79 16.52 3.56 11.15
CA ALA A 79 16.20 4.58 10.17
C ALA A 79 15.90 5.92 10.84
N ARG A 80 16.55 6.98 10.37
CA ARG A 80 16.30 8.38 10.76
C ARG A 80 15.04 8.89 10.07
N LYS A 81 14.61 10.11 10.39
CA LYS A 81 13.41 10.73 9.79
C LYS A 81 13.56 10.87 8.27
N GLU A 82 14.75 11.23 7.80
CA GLU A 82 15.07 11.39 6.37
C GLU A 82 14.96 10.06 5.64
N ASP A 83 15.51 8.97 6.22
CA ASP A 83 15.44 7.62 5.67
C ASP A 83 13.99 7.15 5.56
N MET A 84 13.18 7.43 6.58
CA MET A 84 11.75 7.12 6.59
C MET A 84 10.95 7.96 5.58
N HIS A 85 11.35 9.23 5.36
CA HIS A 85 10.71 10.08 4.35
C HIS A 85 11.01 9.55 2.94
N LYS A 86 12.27 9.21 2.67
CA LYS A 86 12.71 8.56 1.42
C LYS A 86 11.97 7.23 1.20
N MET A 87 11.95 6.35 2.20
CA MET A 87 11.24 5.07 2.10
C MET A 87 9.77 5.27 1.70
N ARG A 88 9.08 6.28 2.26
CA ARG A 88 7.68 6.57 1.94
C ARG A 88 7.45 7.09 0.52
N SER A 89 8.45 7.63 -0.15
CA SER A 89 8.37 7.96 -1.58
C SER A 89 8.67 6.75 -2.47
N GLU A 90 9.47 5.81 -1.99
CA GLU A 90 9.90 4.63 -2.75
C GLU A 90 9.00 3.40 -2.56
N VAL A 91 8.18 3.36 -1.51
CA VAL A 91 7.28 2.25 -1.19
C VAL A 91 5.84 2.73 -1.22
N ALA A 92 5.07 2.24 -2.15
CA ALA A 92 3.63 2.52 -2.26
C ALA A 92 2.78 1.35 -1.79
N VAL A 93 1.54 1.65 -1.41
CA VAL A 93 0.57 0.65 -1.00
C VAL A 93 -0.80 0.91 -1.62
N VAL A 94 -1.45 -0.17 -2.05
CA VAL A 94 -2.86 -0.21 -2.44
C VAL A 94 -3.59 -1.15 -1.48
N PHE A 95 -4.52 -0.61 -0.71
CA PHE A 95 -5.30 -1.38 0.27
C PHE A 95 -6.57 -1.96 -0.37
N GLN A 96 -7.14 -2.96 0.29
CA GLN A 96 -8.28 -3.77 -0.13
C GLN A 96 -9.53 -2.95 -0.50
N ASP A 97 -9.83 -1.87 0.20
CA ASP A 97 -10.99 -1.02 -0.05
C ASP A 97 -10.55 0.37 -0.53
N PRO A 98 -10.55 0.64 -1.86
CA PRO A 98 -10.13 1.91 -2.40
C PRO A 98 -11.07 3.06 -1.99
N ALA A 99 -12.37 2.79 -1.79
CA ALA A 99 -13.34 3.82 -1.44
C ALA A 99 -13.06 4.41 -0.06
N SER A 100 -12.73 3.57 0.93
CA SER A 100 -12.37 4.04 2.28
C SER A 100 -11.01 4.73 2.35
N ASN A 101 -10.13 4.49 1.37
CA ASN A 101 -8.78 5.04 1.34
C ASN A 101 -8.64 6.35 0.55
N LEU A 102 -9.66 6.74 -0.19
CA LEU A 102 -9.73 8.02 -0.89
C LEU A 102 -10.49 9.04 -0.05
N ASN A 103 -10.01 10.29 0.00
CA ASN A 103 -10.74 11.34 0.67
C ASN A 103 -11.97 11.74 -0.17
N PRO A 104 -13.22 11.54 0.32
CA PRO A 104 -14.43 11.81 -0.45
C PRO A 104 -14.64 13.30 -0.79
N ARG A 105 -13.87 14.20 -0.15
CA ARG A 105 -13.93 15.66 -0.38
C ARG A 105 -12.85 16.15 -1.36
N GLN A 106 -12.03 15.24 -1.90
CA GLN A 106 -11.01 15.57 -2.89
C GLN A 106 -11.41 14.99 -4.25
N THR A 107 -11.09 15.74 -5.30
CA THR A 107 -11.21 15.25 -6.68
C THR A 107 -10.17 14.16 -6.95
N VAL A 108 -10.34 13.44 -8.05
CA VAL A 108 -9.36 12.48 -8.55
C VAL A 108 -7.99 13.14 -8.72
N GLU A 109 -7.92 14.30 -9.41
CA GLU A 109 -6.67 15.07 -9.57
C GLU A 109 -6.03 15.36 -8.21
N GLY A 110 -6.82 15.91 -7.28
CA GLY A 110 -6.33 16.24 -5.93
C GLY A 110 -5.84 15.01 -5.17
N SER A 111 -6.50 13.87 -5.32
CA SER A 111 -6.12 12.61 -4.66
C SER A 111 -4.80 12.06 -5.20
N ILE A 112 -4.58 12.11 -6.52
CA ILE A 112 -3.33 11.67 -7.16
C ILE A 112 -2.17 12.63 -6.83
N MET A 113 -2.43 13.95 -6.84
CA MET A 113 -1.41 14.96 -6.54
C MET A 113 -0.95 14.95 -5.09
N ARG A 114 -1.80 14.50 -4.16
CA ARG A 114 -1.57 14.63 -2.70
C ARG A 114 -0.21 14.09 -2.24
N PRO A 115 0.21 12.85 -2.58
CA PRO A 115 1.52 12.35 -2.18
C PRO A 115 2.67 13.21 -2.71
N MET A 116 2.60 13.67 -3.97
CA MET A 116 3.63 14.52 -4.57
C MET A 116 3.77 15.86 -3.84
N ILE A 117 2.65 16.52 -3.52
CA ILE A 117 2.65 17.78 -2.76
C ILE A 117 3.25 17.59 -1.37
N ILE A 118 2.94 16.49 -0.69
CA ILE A 118 3.52 16.17 0.64
C ILE A 118 5.04 15.97 0.55
N HIS A 119 5.54 15.47 -0.58
CA HIS A 119 6.98 15.30 -0.85
C HIS A 119 7.63 16.53 -1.49
N GLY A 120 6.94 17.67 -1.54
CA GLY A 120 7.50 18.95 -1.96
C GLY A 120 7.52 19.18 -3.46
N VAL A 121 6.85 18.36 -4.27
CA VAL A 121 6.73 18.57 -5.71
C VAL A 121 5.88 19.83 -5.98
N PRO A 122 6.31 20.75 -6.82
CA PRO A 122 5.54 21.94 -7.20
C PRO A 122 4.17 21.56 -7.78
N LYS A 123 3.15 22.37 -7.47
CA LYS A 123 1.75 22.06 -7.82
C LYS A 123 1.53 21.82 -9.31
N GLU A 124 2.15 22.62 -10.16
CA GLU A 124 1.98 22.48 -11.62
C GLU A 124 2.65 21.21 -12.16
N GLU A 125 3.80 20.85 -11.62
CA GLU A 125 4.47 19.58 -11.94
C GLU A 125 3.65 18.38 -11.45
N ALA A 126 3.15 18.43 -10.21
CA ALA A 126 2.27 17.41 -9.67
C ALA A 126 0.98 17.24 -10.50
N ARG A 127 0.43 18.35 -11.05
CA ARG A 127 -0.74 18.31 -11.93
C ARG A 127 -0.42 17.62 -13.26
N LYS A 128 0.72 17.95 -13.88
CA LYS A 128 1.18 17.30 -15.10
C LYS A 128 1.34 15.79 -14.86
N LYS A 129 2.03 15.42 -13.81
CA LYS A 129 2.28 14.02 -13.44
C LYS A 129 0.98 13.27 -13.12
N ALA A 130 0.01 13.92 -12.48
CA ALA A 130 -1.29 13.30 -12.18
C ALA A 130 -2.03 12.88 -13.46
N ARG A 131 -1.93 13.67 -14.54
CA ARG A 131 -2.50 13.35 -15.85
C ARG A 131 -1.79 12.15 -16.49
N GLU A 132 -0.45 12.14 -16.48
CA GLU A 132 0.36 11.03 -16.99
C GLU A 132 0.00 9.70 -16.27
N VAL A 133 -0.07 9.73 -14.95
CA VAL A 133 -0.40 8.55 -14.16
C VAL A 133 -1.85 8.10 -14.36
N LEU A 134 -2.78 9.04 -14.62
CA LEU A 134 -4.16 8.69 -14.93
C LEU A 134 -4.26 7.93 -16.27
N GLU A 135 -3.48 8.34 -17.28
CA GLU A 135 -3.36 7.62 -18.57
C GLU A 135 -2.77 6.22 -18.39
N MET A 136 -1.69 6.09 -17.57
CA MET A 136 -1.07 4.80 -17.28
C MET A 136 -2.07 3.78 -16.72
N VAL A 137 -3.02 4.23 -15.89
CA VAL A 137 -4.08 3.34 -15.37
C VAL A 137 -5.29 3.22 -16.31
N LYS A 138 -5.15 3.66 -17.56
CA LYS A 138 -6.17 3.56 -18.62
C LYS A 138 -7.50 4.22 -18.22
N MET A 139 -7.43 5.42 -17.59
CA MET A 139 -8.58 6.24 -17.22
C MET A 139 -8.66 7.50 -18.08
N ASP A 140 -9.89 7.89 -18.44
CA ASP A 140 -10.16 9.10 -19.21
C ASP A 140 -9.93 10.36 -18.38
N MET A 141 -9.33 11.39 -18.99
CA MET A 141 -9.03 12.70 -18.36
C MET A 141 -10.27 13.42 -17.84
N ARG A 142 -11.45 13.16 -18.36
CA ARG A 142 -12.73 13.72 -17.86
C ARG A 142 -12.99 13.40 -16.39
N TYR A 143 -12.37 12.34 -15.85
CA TYR A 143 -12.52 11.95 -14.44
C TYR A 143 -11.65 12.76 -13.48
N LEU A 144 -10.72 13.62 -13.94
CA LEU A 144 -9.86 14.41 -13.06
C LEU A 144 -10.61 15.26 -12.05
N ASP A 145 -11.73 15.86 -12.49
CA ASP A 145 -12.57 16.72 -11.65
C ASP A 145 -13.68 15.94 -10.90
N SER A 146 -13.78 14.62 -11.12
CA SER A 146 -14.76 13.78 -10.44
C SER A 146 -14.36 13.53 -8.99
N TYR A 147 -15.37 13.30 -8.14
CA TYR A 147 -15.19 12.87 -6.76
C TYR A 147 -15.34 11.35 -6.62
N PRO A 148 -14.79 10.74 -5.57
CA PRO A 148 -14.85 9.28 -5.38
C PRO A 148 -16.26 8.68 -5.46
N HIS A 149 -17.26 9.35 -4.91
CA HIS A 149 -18.67 8.88 -4.91
C HIS A 149 -19.32 8.86 -6.31
N GLN A 150 -18.69 9.44 -7.32
CA GLN A 150 -19.16 9.47 -8.71
C GLN A 150 -18.56 8.34 -9.57
N LEU A 151 -17.71 7.49 -8.98
CA LEU A 151 -16.92 6.48 -9.67
C LEU A 151 -17.38 5.06 -9.31
N SER A 152 -17.27 4.14 -10.25
CA SER A 152 -17.45 2.71 -10.00
C SER A 152 -16.30 2.12 -9.17
N GLY A 153 -16.51 0.94 -8.56
CA GLY A 153 -15.47 0.26 -7.77
C GLY A 153 -14.17 0.03 -8.56
N GLY A 154 -14.26 -0.40 -9.81
CA GLY A 154 -13.08 -0.60 -10.67
C GLY A 154 -12.38 0.72 -11.04
N GLN A 155 -13.13 1.82 -11.20
CA GLN A 155 -12.55 3.15 -11.40
C GLN A 155 -11.85 3.65 -10.13
N LEU A 156 -12.46 3.48 -8.96
CA LEU A 156 -11.84 3.81 -7.67
C LEU A 156 -10.54 3.04 -7.46
N GLN A 157 -10.51 1.75 -7.83
CA GLN A 157 -9.29 0.93 -7.75
C GLN A 157 -8.19 1.46 -8.65
N ARG A 158 -8.51 1.82 -9.91
CA ARG A 158 -7.55 2.45 -10.83
C ARG A 158 -6.99 3.76 -10.27
N ILE A 159 -7.84 4.59 -9.66
CA ILE A 159 -7.40 5.85 -9.01
C ILE A 159 -6.52 5.57 -7.79
N ALA A 160 -6.81 4.54 -7.00
CA ALA A 160 -5.95 4.15 -5.88
C ALA A 160 -4.56 3.68 -6.36
N ILE A 161 -4.50 2.93 -7.47
CA ILE A 161 -3.26 2.54 -8.14
C ILE A 161 -2.53 3.78 -8.68
N ALA A 162 -3.24 4.68 -9.39
CA ALA A 162 -2.68 5.93 -9.90
C ALA A 162 -2.03 6.76 -8.79
N ARG A 163 -2.73 6.92 -7.66
CA ARG A 163 -2.19 7.62 -6.49
C ARG A 163 -0.94 6.93 -5.92
N ALA A 164 -0.90 5.60 -5.92
CA ALA A 164 0.27 4.84 -5.48
C ALA A 164 1.47 5.06 -6.41
N LEU A 165 1.25 5.16 -7.72
CA LEU A 165 2.28 5.39 -8.74
C LEU A 165 2.79 6.84 -8.79
N ALA A 166 2.09 7.80 -8.18
CA ALA A 166 2.36 9.23 -8.32
C ALA A 166 3.81 9.64 -8.01
N LEU A 167 4.46 8.93 -7.08
CA LEU A 167 5.86 9.16 -6.68
C LEU A 167 6.86 8.25 -7.41
N ASN A 168 6.41 7.48 -8.41
CA ASN A 168 7.23 6.49 -9.11
C ASN A 168 7.94 5.52 -8.14
N PRO A 169 7.19 4.76 -7.32
CA PRO A 169 7.74 3.92 -6.28
C PRO A 169 8.54 2.75 -6.86
N LYS A 170 9.60 2.32 -6.15
CA LYS A 170 10.36 1.12 -6.47
C LYS A 170 9.68 -0.16 -5.99
N ILE A 171 8.83 -0.05 -4.99
CA ILE A 171 8.15 -1.18 -4.35
C ILE A 171 6.66 -0.87 -4.24
N MET A 172 5.83 -1.79 -4.67
CA MET A 172 4.38 -1.70 -4.52
C MET A 172 3.86 -2.87 -3.69
N ILE A 173 3.15 -2.56 -2.61
CA ILE A 173 2.48 -3.56 -1.76
C ILE A 173 0.98 -3.51 -2.08
N LEU A 174 0.42 -4.64 -2.48
CA LEU A 174 -0.98 -4.79 -2.86
C LEU A 174 -1.68 -5.70 -1.86
N ASP A 175 -2.63 -5.14 -1.10
CA ASP A 175 -3.42 -5.89 -0.11
C ASP A 175 -4.79 -6.20 -0.71
N GLU A 176 -4.96 -7.39 -1.28
CA GLU A 176 -6.17 -7.88 -1.95
C GLU A 176 -6.76 -6.87 -2.99
N PRO A 177 -5.98 -6.40 -3.98
CA PRO A 177 -6.33 -5.25 -4.82
C PRO A 177 -7.54 -5.48 -5.73
N THR A 178 -8.11 -6.69 -5.75
CA THR A 178 -9.22 -7.06 -6.63
C THR A 178 -10.40 -7.70 -5.90
N SER A 179 -10.32 -7.92 -4.59
CA SER A 179 -11.31 -8.72 -3.82
C SER A 179 -12.73 -8.12 -3.82
N ALA A 180 -12.87 -6.80 -3.99
CA ALA A 180 -14.15 -6.10 -4.01
C ALA A 180 -14.71 -5.87 -5.44
N LEU A 181 -14.11 -6.49 -6.46
CA LEU A 181 -14.43 -6.25 -7.87
C LEU A 181 -15.04 -7.50 -8.51
N ASP A 182 -15.84 -7.32 -9.55
CA ASP A 182 -16.32 -8.41 -10.39
C ASP A 182 -15.17 -9.05 -11.21
N VAL A 183 -15.36 -10.29 -11.63
CA VAL A 183 -14.30 -11.12 -12.28
C VAL A 183 -13.70 -10.44 -13.51
N SER A 184 -14.52 -9.76 -14.31
CA SER A 184 -14.06 -9.11 -15.54
C SER A 184 -13.14 -7.91 -15.25
N VAL A 185 -13.46 -7.15 -14.21
CA VAL A 185 -12.65 -6.01 -13.75
C VAL A 185 -11.39 -6.48 -13.02
N GLN A 186 -11.46 -7.58 -12.26
CA GLN A 186 -10.28 -8.19 -11.64
C GLN A 186 -9.19 -8.49 -12.67
N ALA A 187 -9.55 -9.17 -13.77
CA ALA A 187 -8.60 -9.47 -14.84
C ALA A 187 -7.95 -8.22 -15.44
N GLN A 188 -8.75 -7.14 -15.64
CA GLN A 188 -8.24 -5.87 -16.15
C GLN A 188 -7.25 -5.20 -15.19
N ILE A 189 -7.52 -5.25 -13.87
CA ILE A 189 -6.62 -4.68 -12.86
C ILE A 189 -5.33 -5.50 -12.76
N LEU A 190 -5.41 -6.84 -12.81
CA LEU A 190 -4.21 -7.69 -12.77
C LEU A 190 -3.33 -7.46 -14.00
N ASN A 191 -3.90 -7.39 -15.21
CA ASN A 191 -3.16 -7.07 -16.42
C ASN A 191 -2.52 -5.68 -16.35
N LEU A 192 -3.24 -4.69 -15.84
CA LEU A 192 -2.70 -3.35 -15.61
C LEU A 192 -1.47 -3.39 -14.70
N LEU A 193 -1.52 -4.15 -13.60
CA LEU A 193 -0.40 -4.27 -12.65
C LEU A 193 0.81 -4.98 -13.27
N LEU A 194 0.59 -5.96 -14.17
CA LEU A 194 1.65 -6.60 -14.93
C LEU A 194 2.28 -5.64 -15.95
N ASP A 195 1.46 -4.90 -16.72
CA ASP A 195 1.93 -3.88 -17.68
C ASP A 195 2.79 -2.79 -16.99
N LEU A 196 2.54 -2.51 -15.70
CA LEU A 196 3.26 -1.49 -14.93
C LEU A 196 4.58 -1.98 -14.32
N GLN A 197 4.82 -3.30 -14.33
CA GLN A 197 6.06 -3.89 -13.83
C GLN A 197 7.17 -3.88 -14.90
N GLU A 198 6.80 -3.96 -16.20
CA GLU A 198 7.73 -3.88 -17.33
C GLU A 198 8.31 -2.46 -17.48
#